data_0c83c7844edf07938e04c315542f7204
#
_entry.id   0c83c7844edf07938e04c315542f7204
#
_cell.length_a   1.000
_cell.length_b   1.000
_cell.length_c   1.000
_cell.angle_alpha   90.00
_cell.angle_beta   90.00
_cell.angle_gamma   90.00
#
_symmetry.space_group_name_H-M   'P 1'
#
loop_
_entity.id
_entity.type
_entity.pdbx_description
1 polymer ?
#
loop_
_entity_poly.entity_id
_entity_poly.type
_entity_poly.pdbx_seq_one_letter_code
_entity_poly.pdbx_strand_id
1 'polypeptide(L)'
;MAISGLLCFNQTFAQQFNDASGFDSKWVFGGGFGLGFSSTGSNILISPQIGYRITPAWEFGTRLTYNYYSYKDAYIKFSTNNYGGGLYTSYDVFRGLFAYAENEVLNYEKVYFTGEKERDWVHSIFVGGGYKQYFSSKGYALIMILYNLNETIDSPYQNPMFRVGFGFGL
;
A
#
# COMPACT_ATOMS: atom_id res chain seq x y z
N MET A 1 -54.71 -14.61 -7.09
CA MET A 1 -54.43 -13.24 -7.57
C MET A 1 -53.15 -12.75 -6.96
N ALA A 2 -52.13 -12.62 -7.80
CA ALA A 2 -50.93 -11.82 -7.66
C ALA A 2 -50.07 -11.93 -6.40
N ILE A 3 -48.94 -12.65 -6.45
CA ILE A 3 -47.63 -12.22 -5.97
C ILE A 3 -46.59 -12.90 -6.89
N SER A 4 -46.31 -12.26 -8.00
CA SER A 4 -45.18 -12.61 -8.86
C SER A 4 -44.48 -11.30 -9.17
N GLY A 5 -43.37 -11.00 -8.52
CA GLY A 5 -42.67 -9.77 -8.83
C GLY A 5 -41.56 -9.38 -7.88
N LEU A 6 -40.70 -10.31 -7.44
CA LEU A 6 -39.52 -9.92 -6.67
C LEU A 6 -38.37 -10.94 -6.78
N LEU A 7 -37.94 -11.28 -7.98
CA LEU A 7 -36.77 -12.16 -8.19
C LEU A 7 -36.02 -11.84 -9.48
N CYS A 8 -35.71 -10.59 -9.75
CA CYS A 8 -34.88 -10.20 -10.91
C CYS A 8 -33.76 -9.18 -10.59
N PHE A 9 -33.23 -9.10 -9.37
CA PHE A 9 -32.17 -8.15 -9.07
C PHE A 9 -30.86 -8.76 -8.57
N ASN A 10 -30.68 -10.07 -8.65
CA ASN A 10 -29.48 -10.72 -8.09
C ASN A 10 -28.55 -11.40 -9.10
N GLN A 11 -28.60 -11.08 -10.38
CA GLN A 11 -27.75 -11.75 -11.38
C GLN A 11 -26.64 -10.89 -11.99
N THR A 12 -26.52 -9.62 -11.62
CA THR A 12 -25.57 -8.71 -12.33
C THR A 12 -24.27 -8.46 -11.58
N PHE A 13 -24.13 -8.86 -10.32
CA PHE A 13 -22.90 -8.65 -9.55
C PHE A 13 -21.96 -9.87 -9.48
N ALA A 14 -22.36 -11.02 -9.98
CA ALA A 14 -21.59 -12.27 -9.84
C ALA A 14 -20.66 -12.59 -11.04
N GLN A 15 -20.65 -11.80 -12.11
CA GLN A 15 -19.93 -12.14 -13.35
C GLN A 15 -18.72 -11.26 -13.67
N GLN A 16 -18.21 -10.45 -12.77
CA GLN A 16 -17.01 -9.64 -13.03
C GLN A 16 -15.90 -9.88 -12.00
N PHE A 17 -15.69 -11.13 -11.62
CA PHE A 17 -14.40 -11.54 -11.05
C PHE A 17 -13.46 -11.77 -12.24
N ASN A 18 -12.93 -10.67 -12.78
CA ASN A 18 -11.93 -10.73 -13.81
C ASN A 18 -10.67 -11.35 -13.24
N ASP A 19 -10.29 -12.48 -13.82
CA ASP A 19 -8.94 -13.01 -13.68
C ASP A 19 -7.92 -11.95 -14.09
N ALA A 20 -6.76 -11.93 -13.43
CA ALA A 20 -5.60 -11.11 -13.80
C ALA A 20 -5.16 -11.29 -15.27
N SER A 21 -5.70 -12.30 -15.94
CA SER A 21 -5.49 -12.61 -17.36
C SER A 21 -5.97 -11.55 -18.36
N GLY A 22 -6.77 -10.57 -17.91
CA GLY A 22 -7.22 -9.44 -18.74
C GLY A 22 -6.38 -8.16 -18.60
N PHE A 23 -5.38 -8.14 -17.72
CA PHE A 23 -4.51 -6.99 -17.55
C PHE A 23 -3.28 -7.11 -18.46
N ASP A 24 -3.35 -6.50 -19.62
CA ASP A 24 -2.43 -6.73 -20.76
C ASP A 24 -1.23 -5.78 -20.79
N SER A 25 -1.10 -4.91 -19.81
CA SER A 25 -0.06 -3.90 -19.76
C SER A 25 1.23 -4.40 -19.11
N LYS A 26 2.37 -4.13 -19.74
CA LYS A 26 3.70 -4.46 -19.19
C LYS A 26 4.14 -3.49 -18.11
N TRP A 27 3.84 -2.20 -18.28
CA TRP A 27 4.16 -1.19 -17.31
C TRP A 27 2.96 -0.90 -16.42
N VAL A 28 3.19 -0.84 -15.13
CA VAL A 28 2.18 -0.56 -14.11
C VAL A 28 2.63 0.66 -13.32
N PHE A 29 1.78 1.68 -13.31
CA PHE A 29 1.96 2.88 -12.51
C PHE A 29 0.91 2.87 -11.41
N GLY A 30 1.30 3.18 -10.21
CA GLY A 30 0.38 3.14 -9.10
C GLY A 30 0.94 3.73 -7.85
N GLY A 31 0.40 3.27 -6.73
CA GLY A 31 0.89 3.68 -5.43
C GLY A 31 -0.16 3.55 -4.35
N GLY A 32 0.27 3.91 -3.16
CA GLY A 32 -0.57 3.98 -1.98
C GLY A 32 -0.70 5.41 -1.48
N PHE A 33 -1.81 5.65 -0.82
CA PHE A 33 -2.08 6.88 -0.11
C PHE A 33 -2.66 6.53 1.26
N GLY A 34 -2.18 7.18 2.31
CA GLY A 34 -2.66 7.00 3.66
C GLY A 34 -2.84 8.34 4.37
N LEU A 35 -3.95 8.48 5.06
CA LEU A 35 -4.23 9.61 5.95
C LEU A 35 -4.57 9.06 7.32
N GLY A 36 -3.91 9.60 8.33
CA GLY A 36 -4.22 9.34 9.72
C GLY A 36 -4.44 10.65 10.46
N PHE A 37 -5.52 10.72 11.21
CA PHE A 37 -5.82 11.87 12.07
C PHE A 37 -6.13 11.37 13.46
N SER A 38 -5.56 12.02 14.46
CA SER A 38 -5.87 11.82 15.86
C SER A 38 -6.09 13.17 16.53
N SER A 39 -6.54 13.18 17.76
CA SER A 39 -6.72 14.42 18.55
C SER A 39 -5.40 15.22 18.72
N THR A 40 -4.27 14.54 18.61
CA THR A 40 -2.95 15.10 18.86
C THR A 40 -2.01 15.05 17.67
N GLY A 41 -2.46 14.50 16.51
CA GLY A 41 -1.55 14.39 15.38
C GLY A 41 -2.21 14.09 14.05
N SER A 42 -1.47 14.30 12.99
CA SER A 42 -1.84 13.93 11.63
C SER A 42 -0.67 13.25 10.92
N ASN A 43 -1.01 12.27 10.09
CA ASN A 43 -0.07 11.52 9.28
C ASN A 43 -0.54 11.51 7.82
N ILE A 44 0.34 11.85 6.91
CA ILE A 44 0.10 11.80 5.47
C ILE A 44 1.17 10.92 4.85
N LEU A 45 0.75 9.81 4.26
CA LEU A 45 1.62 8.88 3.54
C LEU A 45 1.28 8.93 2.06
N ILE A 46 2.30 9.11 1.23
CA ILE A 46 2.21 9.03 -0.23
C ILE A 46 3.31 8.09 -0.70
N SER A 47 2.94 7.08 -1.47
CA SER A 47 3.90 6.08 -1.95
C SER A 47 3.67 5.72 -3.41
N PRO A 48 4.13 6.55 -4.38
CA PRO A 48 4.09 6.23 -5.78
C PRO A 48 4.98 5.02 -6.11
N GLN A 49 4.53 4.21 -7.06
CA GLN A 49 5.26 3.03 -7.52
C GLN A 49 5.21 2.89 -9.03
N ILE A 50 6.27 2.29 -9.57
CA ILE A 50 6.38 1.91 -10.97
C ILE A 50 6.80 0.45 -11.01
N GLY A 51 6.01 -0.39 -11.66
CA GLY A 51 6.25 -1.81 -11.84
C GLY A 51 6.38 -2.20 -13.30
N TYR A 52 7.06 -3.29 -13.53
CA TYR A 52 7.14 -3.97 -14.82
C TYR A 52 6.71 -5.43 -14.66
N ARG A 53 5.77 -5.88 -15.47
CA ARG A 53 5.32 -7.26 -15.49
C ARG A 53 6.26 -8.10 -16.35
N ILE A 54 7.00 -8.97 -15.68
CA ILE A 54 7.91 -9.95 -16.31
C ILE A 54 7.07 -11.05 -16.95
N THR A 55 6.01 -11.47 -16.27
CA THR A 55 4.97 -12.38 -16.77
C THR A 55 3.58 -11.80 -16.42
N PRO A 56 2.49 -12.33 -16.97
CA PRO A 56 1.14 -11.89 -16.60
C PRO A 56 0.85 -11.94 -15.09
N ALA A 57 1.53 -12.85 -14.36
CA ALA A 57 1.36 -13.02 -12.92
C ALA A 57 2.46 -12.37 -12.09
N TRP A 58 3.61 -12.03 -12.66
CA TRP A 58 4.78 -11.57 -11.90
C TRP A 58 5.16 -10.14 -12.26
N GLU A 59 5.09 -9.27 -11.28
CA GLU A 59 5.45 -7.86 -11.34
C GLU A 59 6.66 -7.59 -10.43
N PHE A 60 7.60 -6.80 -10.93
CA PHE A 60 8.74 -6.28 -10.19
C PHE A 60 8.81 -4.77 -10.39
N GLY A 61 9.17 -4.02 -9.35
CA GLY A 61 9.18 -2.57 -9.48
C GLY A 61 9.88 -1.84 -8.36
N THR A 62 9.77 -0.53 -8.41
CA THR A 62 10.27 0.37 -7.38
C THR A 62 9.12 1.17 -6.79
N ARG A 63 9.25 1.47 -5.50
CA ARG A 63 8.33 2.32 -4.75
C ARG A 63 9.13 3.43 -4.10
N LEU A 64 8.58 4.63 -4.12
CA LEU A 64 9.05 5.74 -3.30
C LEU A 64 8.07 5.92 -2.15
N THR A 65 8.59 6.33 -1.01
CA THR A 65 7.78 6.58 0.19
C THR A 65 8.07 7.97 0.71
N TYR A 66 7.00 8.74 0.90
CA TYR A 66 7.05 10.01 1.63
C TYR A 66 6.00 9.98 2.73
N ASN A 67 6.43 10.26 3.95
CA ASN A 67 5.57 10.29 5.12
C ASN A 67 5.79 11.59 5.89
N TYR A 68 4.74 12.40 5.97
CA TYR A 68 4.68 13.59 6.82
C TYR A 68 3.90 13.25 8.08
N TYR A 69 4.54 13.40 9.23
CA TYR A 69 3.91 13.25 10.53
C TYR A 69 3.98 14.58 11.29
N SER A 70 2.85 15.01 11.84
CA SER A 70 2.75 16.19 12.68
C SER A 70 2.09 15.82 14.00
N TYR A 71 2.74 16.19 15.09
CA TYR A 71 2.23 16.03 16.44
C TYR A 71 2.08 17.39 17.10
N LYS A 72 0.93 17.60 17.76
CA LYS A 72 0.64 18.83 18.50
C LYS A 72 -0.15 18.48 19.74
N ASP A 73 0.43 18.73 20.89
CA ASP A 73 -0.22 18.68 22.20
C ASP A 73 -0.10 20.06 22.89
N ALA A 74 -0.68 20.18 24.10
CA ALA A 74 -0.67 21.43 24.87
C ALA A 74 0.76 21.97 25.15
N TYR A 75 1.75 21.07 25.23
CA TYR A 75 3.12 21.39 25.62
C TYR A 75 4.17 21.15 24.55
N ILE A 76 3.86 20.30 23.55
CA ILE A 76 4.84 19.86 22.55
C ILE A 76 4.22 19.96 21.15
N LYS A 77 4.98 20.55 20.22
CA LYS A 77 4.66 20.59 18.81
C LYS A 77 5.90 20.23 18.01
N PHE A 78 5.80 19.18 17.19
CA PHE A 78 6.85 18.85 16.23
C PHE A 78 6.26 18.27 14.95
N SER A 79 7.04 18.30 13.90
CA SER A 79 6.73 17.63 12.65
C SER A 79 7.98 16.96 12.11
N THR A 80 7.79 15.82 11.47
CA THR A 80 8.84 15.01 10.84
C THR A 80 8.49 14.73 9.39
N ASN A 81 9.52 14.70 8.56
CA ASN A 81 9.45 14.35 7.16
C ASN A 81 10.34 13.13 6.94
N ASN A 82 9.73 12.01 6.60
CA ASN A 82 10.42 10.77 6.34
C ASN A 82 10.28 10.45 4.85
N TYR A 83 11.37 10.07 4.21
CA TYR A 83 11.37 9.76 2.80
C TYR A 83 12.31 8.59 2.52
N GLY A 84 11.95 7.81 1.53
CA GLY A 84 12.72 6.64 1.19
C GLY A 84 12.23 6.01 -0.10
N GLY A 85 12.65 4.78 -0.30
CA GLY A 85 12.23 3.99 -1.42
C GLY A 85 12.76 2.58 -1.34
N GLY A 86 12.27 1.76 -2.23
CA GLY A 86 12.62 0.35 -2.24
C GLY A 86 12.25 -0.36 -3.53
N LEU A 87 12.62 -1.61 -3.55
CA LEU A 87 12.26 -2.54 -4.60
C LEU A 87 11.18 -3.47 -4.09
N TYR A 88 10.21 -3.76 -4.93
CA TYR A 88 9.15 -4.70 -4.58
C TYR A 88 8.95 -5.75 -5.67
N THR A 89 8.37 -6.85 -5.27
CA THR A 89 7.86 -7.88 -6.16
C THR A 89 6.47 -8.31 -5.74
N SER A 90 5.61 -8.56 -6.71
CA SER A 90 4.24 -9.01 -6.51
C SER A 90 3.96 -10.19 -7.44
N TYR A 91 3.40 -11.25 -6.92
CA TYR A 91 3.03 -12.44 -7.66
C TYR A 91 1.54 -12.73 -7.50
N ASP A 92 0.79 -12.66 -8.59
CA ASP A 92 -0.64 -12.96 -8.62
C ASP A 92 -0.83 -14.46 -8.57
N VAL A 93 -1.36 -14.97 -7.44
CA VAL A 93 -1.49 -16.40 -7.15
C VAL A 93 -2.78 -16.96 -7.74
N PHE A 94 -3.92 -16.33 -7.46
CA PHE A 94 -5.22 -16.81 -7.89
C PHE A 94 -6.30 -15.73 -7.72
N ARG A 95 -7.07 -15.44 -8.78
CA ARG A 95 -8.27 -14.58 -8.77
C ARG A 95 -8.14 -13.28 -7.96
N GLY A 96 -7.08 -12.52 -8.22
CA GLY A 96 -6.82 -11.27 -7.50
C GLY A 96 -6.07 -11.43 -6.19
N LEU A 97 -5.92 -12.64 -5.66
CA LEU A 97 -5.02 -12.89 -4.53
C LEU A 97 -3.57 -12.80 -5.02
N PHE A 98 -2.75 -12.07 -4.29
CA PHE A 98 -1.34 -11.92 -4.62
C PHE A 98 -0.45 -12.03 -3.39
N ALA A 99 0.77 -12.51 -3.60
CA ALA A 99 1.87 -12.44 -2.65
C ALA A 99 2.72 -11.22 -2.94
N TYR A 100 3.33 -10.64 -1.91
CA TYR A 100 4.09 -9.41 -2.00
C TYR A 100 5.34 -9.47 -1.12
N ALA A 101 6.45 -8.96 -1.65
CA ALA A 101 7.65 -8.71 -0.87
C ALA A 101 8.27 -7.38 -1.30
N GLU A 102 8.80 -6.64 -0.34
CA GLU A 102 9.40 -5.31 -0.54
C GLU A 102 10.61 -5.15 0.37
N ASN A 103 11.67 -4.59 -0.18
CA ASN A 103 12.83 -4.11 0.56
C ASN A 103 12.81 -2.59 0.50
N GLU A 104 12.68 -1.93 1.63
CA GLU A 104 12.59 -0.47 1.75
C GLU A 104 13.75 0.07 2.59
N VAL A 105 14.30 1.20 2.16
CA VAL A 105 15.24 2.00 2.95
C VAL A 105 14.62 3.38 3.15
N LEU A 106 14.37 3.74 4.39
CA LEU A 106 13.71 4.98 4.79
C LEU A 106 14.66 5.86 5.60
N ASN A 107 14.79 7.12 5.19
CA ASN A 107 15.41 8.16 6.00
C ASN A 107 14.38 8.67 7.00
N TYR A 108 14.56 8.30 8.26
CA TYR A 108 13.61 8.56 9.34
C TYR A 108 14.14 9.63 10.29
N GLU A 109 13.32 10.64 10.61
CA GLU A 109 13.65 11.71 11.54
C GLU A 109 13.12 11.39 12.94
N LYS A 110 14.04 11.15 13.88
CA LYS A 110 13.75 10.96 15.30
C LYS A 110 13.73 12.32 16.00
N VAL A 111 12.75 12.53 16.85
CA VAL A 111 12.66 13.74 17.68
C VAL A 111 12.76 13.31 19.14
N TYR A 112 13.79 13.79 19.82
CA TYR A 112 13.99 13.55 21.25
C TYR A 112 13.22 14.57 22.10
N PHE A 113 12.96 14.23 23.36
CA PHE A 113 12.32 15.13 24.33
C PHE A 113 13.09 16.44 24.56
N THR A 114 14.37 16.46 24.27
CA THR A 114 15.23 17.65 24.30
C THR A 114 14.96 18.63 23.15
N GLY A 115 14.14 18.25 22.17
CA GLY A 115 13.90 19.00 20.94
C GLY A 115 14.97 18.77 19.86
N GLU A 116 15.98 17.96 20.13
CA GLU A 116 16.99 17.58 19.15
C GLU A 116 16.39 16.62 18.12
N LYS A 117 16.79 16.80 16.87
CA LYS A 117 16.38 15.99 15.74
C LYS A 117 17.58 15.23 15.20
N GLU A 118 17.43 13.93 15.09
CA GLU A 118 18.43 13.06 14.50
C GLU A 118 17.82 12.31 13.32
N ARG A 119 18.59 12.13 12.24
CA ARG A 119 18.17 11.36 11.08
C ARG A 119 18.93 10.05 11.01
N ASP A 120 18.20 8.98 10.81
CA ASP A 120 18.76 7.65 10.69
C ASP A 120 18.16 6.91 9.48
N TRP A 121 18.90 5.94 8.97
CA TRP A 121 18.44 5.09 7.88
C TRP A 121 17.88 3.78 8.45
N VAL A 122 16.57 3.58 8.25
CA VAL A 122 15.88 2.38 8.68
C VAL A 122 15.66 1.48 7.47
N HIS A 123 16.12 0.26 7.59
CA HIS A 123 15.95 -0.78 6.58
C HIS A 123 14.84 -1.73 6.99
N SER A 124 13.84 -1.91 6.13
CA SER A 124 12.69 -2.76 6.37
C SER A 124 12.52 -3.79 5.26
N ILE A 125 12.15 -5.00 5.63
CA ILE A 125 11.83 -6.09 4.72
C ILE A 125 10.38 -6.50 4.98
N PHE A 126 9.50 -6.15 4.06
CA PHE A 126 8.09 -6.48 4.16
C PHE A 126 7.78 -7.74 3.35
N VAL A 127 6.99 -8.63 3.95
CA VAL A 127 6.39 -9.78 3.27
C VAL A 127 4.91 -9.84 3.62
N GLY A 128 4.12 -10.32 2.70
CA GLY A 128 2.70 -10.47 2.92
C GLY A 128 1.93 -10.76 1.65
N GLY A 129 0.70 -10.30 1.61
CA GLY A 129 -0.16 -10.48 0.46
C GLY A 129 -1.46 -9.74 0.62
N GLY A 130 -2.30 -9.85 -0.38
CA GLY A 130 -3.54 -9.13 -0.39
C GLY A 130 -4.44 -9.53 -1.54
N TYR A 131 -5.36 -8.64 -1.81
CA TYR A 131 -6.34 -8.80 -2.87
C TYR A 131 -6.35 -7.58 -3.80
N LYS A 132 -6.28 -7.84 -5.11
CA LYS A 132 -6.45 -6.86 -6.18
C LYS A 132 -7.85 -6.98 -6.73
N GLN A 133 -8.61 -5.89 -6.69
CA GLN A 133 -9.90 -5.77 -7.37
C GLN A 133 -9.69 -5.06 -8.69
N TYR A 134 -9.80 -5.77 -9.78
CA TYR A 134 -9.73 -5.19 -11.13
C TYR A 134 -11.07 -4.56 -11.48
N PHE A 135 -11.07 -3.28 -11.85
CA PHE A 135 -12.26 -2.55 -12.31
C PHE A 135 -12.20 -2.23 -13.81
N SER A 136 -11.07 -2.47 -14.44
CA SER A 136 -10.90 -2.39 -15.90
C SER A 136 -9.73 -3.27 -16.34
N SER A 137 -9.56 -3.45 -17.65
CA SER A 137 -8.39 -4.12 -18.23
C SER A 137 -7.06 -3.38 -17.97
N LYS A 138 -7.11 -2.16 -17.46
CA LYS A 138 -5.95 -1.31 -17.20
C LYS A 138 -5.87 -0.76 -15.78
N GLY A 139 -6.81 -1.13 -14.89
CA GLY A 139 -6.83 -0.56 -13.54
C GLY A 139 -7.29 -1.53 -12.48
N TYR A 140 -6.68 -1.44 -11.31
CA TYR A 140 -7.06 -2.18 -10.11
C TYR A 140 -6.89 -1.34 -8.84
N ALA A 141 -7.69 -1.63 -7.84
CA ALA A 141 -7.47 -1.26 -6.46
C ALA A 141 -6.95 -2.48 -5.69
N LEU A 142 -6.16 -2.24 -4.66
CA LEU A 142 -5.63 -3.33 -3.84
C LEU A 142 -5.71 -3.00 -2.34
N ILE A 143 -5.84 -4.06 -1.56
CA ILE A 143 -5.65 -4.05 -0.12
C ILE A 143 -4.68 -5.18 0.23
N MET A 144 -3.72 -4.90 1.12
CA MET A 144 -2.74 -5.90 1.54
C MET A 144 -2.40 -5.78 3.01
N ILE A 145 -1.96 -6.90 3.56
CA ILE A 145 -1.43 -7.03 4.91
C ILE A 145 0.04 -7.42 4.76
N LEU A 146 0.91 -6.65 5.41
CA LEU A 146 2.35 -6.82 5.36
C LEU A 146 2.91 -7.02 6.77
N TYR A 147 3.95 -7.79 6.84
CA TYR A 147 4.74 -8.02 8.04
C TYR A 147 6.18 -7.59 7.80
N ASN A 148 6.72 -6.73 8.63
CA ASN A 148 8.12 -6.32 8.59
C ASN A 148 8.96 -7.37 9.30
N LEU A 149 9.80 -8.09 8.55
CA LEU A 149 10.69 -9.12 9.09
C LEU A 149 11.91 -8.54 9.79
N ASN A 150 12.26 -7.29 9.49
CA ASN A 150 13.39 -6.58 10.10
C ASN A 150 12.87 -5.49 11.05
N GLU A 151 11.99 -5.89 11.97
CA GLU A 151 11.48 -4.98 12.99
C GLU A 151 12.57 -4.71 14.04
N THR A 152 12.96 -3.45 14.15
CA THR A 152 13.88 -2.95 15.16
C THR A 152 13.15 -1.98 16.07
N ILE A 153 13.75 -1.64 17.22
CA ILE A 153 13.17 -0.64 18.16
C ILE A 153 12.95 0.71 17.46
N ASP A 154 13.74 1.00 16.43
CA ASP A 154 13.69 2.22 15.63
C ASP A 154 12.75 2.13 14.43
N SER A 155 12.08 1.00 14.23
CA SER A 155 11.16 0.82 13.11
C SER A 155 9.96 1.75 13.26
N PRO A 156 9.65 2.59 12.25
CA PRO A 156 8.47 3.44 12.27
C PRO A 156 7.17 2.66 11.98
N TYR A 157 7.29 1.39 11.67
CA TYR A 157 6.18 0.53 11.24
C TYR A 157 5.78 -0.44 12.34
N GLN A 158 4.47 -0.55 12.56
CA GLN A 158 3.90 -1.55 13.46
C GLN A 158 3.47 -2.80 12.67
N ASN A 159 3.67 -3.97 13.23
CA ASN A 159 3.24 -5.24 12.68
C ASN A 159 1.89 -5.69 13.26
N PRO A 160 0.94 -6.16 12.44
CA PRO A 160 0.92 -6.14 10.98
C PRO A 160 0.57 -4.76 10.43
N MET A 161 1.06 -4.44 9.23
CA MET A 161 0.76 -3.20 8.53
C MET A 161 -0.30 -3.43 7.45
N PHE A 162 -1.32 -2.57 7.42
CA PHE A 162 -2.33 -2.56 6.37
C PHE A 162 -2.01 -1.48 5.35
N ARG A 163 -2.10 -1.82 4.08
CA ARG A 163 -1.82 -0.90 2.98
C ARG A 163 -2.93 -0.97 1.94
N VAL A 164 -3.35 0.18 1.47
CA VAL A 164 -4.33 0.32 0.36
C VAL A 164 -3.64 1.05 -0.78
N GLY A 165 -3.98 0.69 -2.00
CA GLY A 165 -3.39 1.31 -3.16
C GLY A 165 -4.19 1.06 -4.43
N PHE A 166 -3.65 1.57 -5.51
CA PHE A 166 -4.19 1.38 -6.85
C PHE A 166 -3.04 1.25 -7.87
N GLY A 167 -3.36 0.65 -9.01
CA GLY A 167 -2.43 0.53 -10.11
C GLY A 167 -3.15 0.67 -11.44
N PHE A 168 -2.43 1.27 -12.40
CA PHE A 168 -2.87 1.46 -13.77
C PHE A 168 -1.79 0.96 -14.72
N GLY A 169 -2.21 0.23 -15.72
CA GLY A 169 -1.36 -0.24 -16.81
C GLY A 169 -1.37 0.72 -18.00
N LEU A 170 -0.21 0.89 -18.61
CA LEU A 170 -0.01 1.59 -19.88
C LEU A 170 0.39 0.62 -20.99
#